data_a9d7799f1603301e9142b5e15144c8aa
#
_entry.id   a9d7799f1603301e9142b5e15144c8aa
#
_cell.length_a   1.000
_cell.length_b   1.000
_cell.length_c   1.000
_cell.angle_alpha   90.00
_cell.angle_beta   90.00
_cell.angle_gamma   90.00
#
_symmetry.space_group_name_H-M   'P 1'
#
loop_
_entity.id
_entity.type
_entity.pdbx_description
1 polymer ?
#
loop_
_entity_poly.entity_id
_entity_poly.type
_entity_poly.pdbx_seq_one_letter_code
_entity_poly.pdbx_strand_id
1 'polypeptide(L)'
;MADKHRVRVRLTAMVVLFAVCFFGSFMLGRYPIEPWTLIRVLASRVIPVTPDWPSQVETVLFNVRLPRVLMAALIGAGLAAAGAAYQGIFKNPMVSPDVLGASSGAGFGAALGLFLSFSYQGVSFLAFVLGLSAVGAVCLISSRVKYNQTLGLVLAGMMISSLFTAAVSFLKLVADPNNTLPVI
;
A
#
# COMPACT_ATOMS: atom_id res chain seq x y z
N MET A 1 32.26 -13.35 13.13
CA MET A 1 32.19 -13.59 11.67
C MET A 1 30.91 -14.32 11.25
N ALA A 2 30.41 -15.30 11.99
CA ALA A 2 29.18 -16.05 11.69
C ALA A 2 27.90 -15.17 11.56
N ASP A 3 27.82 -14.08 12.29
CA ASP A 3 26.64 -13.21 12.31
C ASP A 3 26.50 -12.39 11.00
N LYS A 4 27.61 -11.87 10.48
CA LYS A 4 27.64 -11.15 9.20
C LYS A 4 27.24 -12.04 8.01
N HIS A 5 27.61 -13.33 8.05
CA HIS A 5 27.23 -14.27 7.01
C HIS A 5 25.72 -14.56 7.03
N ARG A 6 25.15 -14.78 8.22
CA ARG A 6 23.70 -15.00 8.38
C ARG A 6 22.88 -13.78 7.93
N VAL A 7 23.33 -12.56 8.25
CA VAL A 7 22.68 -11.33 7.80
C VAL A 7 22.72 -11.21 6.28
N ARG A 8 23.86 -11.46 5.64
CA ARG A 8 23.98 -11.44 4.18
C ARG A 8 23.04 -12.45 3.52
N VAL A 9 23.02 -13.69 4.01
CA VAL A 9 22.14 -14.73 3.47
C VAL A 9 20.66 -14.31 3.57
N ARG A 10 20.24 -13.78 4.71
CA ARG A 10 18.86 -13.28 4.88
C ARG A 10 18.52 -12.14 3.93
N LEU A 11 19.42 -11.16 3.79
CA LEU A 11 19.23 -10.04 2.87
C LEU A 11 19.16 -10.52 1.42
N THR A 12 20.07 -11.41 1.00
CA THR A 12 20.04 -11.99 -0.34
C THR A 12 18.73 -12.76 -0.58
N ALA A 13 18.29 -13.56 0.38
CA ALA A 13 17.04 -14.30 0.28
C ALA A 13 15.82 -13.35 0.13
N MET A 14 15.78 -12.24 0.88
CA MET A 14 14.72 -11.23 0.76
C MET A 14 14.73 -10.53 -0.61
N VAL A 15 15.92 -10.18 -1.12
CA VAL A 15 16.05 -9.57 -2.45
C VAL A 15 15.62 -10.54 -3.55
N VAL A 16 16.03 -11.80 -3.47
CA VAL A 16 15.62 -12.84 -4.42
C VAL A 16 14.11 -13.06 -4.36
N LEU A 17 13.54 -13.17 -3.15
CA LEU A 17 12.10 -13.31 -2.97
C LEU A 17 11.33 -12.12 -3.56
N PHE A 18 11.79 -10.89 -3.29
CA PHE A 18 11.21 -9.68 -3.88
C PHE A 18 11.26 -9.72 -5.42
N ALA A 19 12.41 -10.07 -6.00
CA ALA A 19 12.57 -10.16 -7.44
C ALA A 19 11.64 -11.24 -8.04
N VAL A 20 11.55 -12.41 -7.43
CA VAL A 20 10.63 -13.48 -7.86
C VAL A 20 9.17 -13.01 -7.80
N CYS A 21 8.74 -12.38 -6.70
CA CYS A 21 7.39 -11.85 -6.57
C CYS A 21 7.12 -10.72 -7.57
N PHE A 22 8.08 -9.82 -7.75
CA PHE A 22 7.96 -8.68 -8.66
C PHE A 22 7.77 -9.15 -10.11
N PHE A 23 8.67 -9.99 -10.61
CA PHE A 23 8.58 -10.51 -11.97
C PHE A 23 7.42 -11.51 -12.13
N GLY A 24 7.14 -12.33 -11.12
CA GLY A 24 5.99 -13.24 -11.10
C GLY A 24 4.65 -12.51 -11.20
N SER A 25 4.55 -11.30 -10.64
CA SER A 25 3.33 -10.48 -10.71
C SER A 25 2.95 -10.07 -12.14
N PHE A 26 3.92 -10.01 -13.06
CA PHE A 26 3.63 -9.74 -14.46
C PHE A 26 3.02 -10.94 -15.20
N MET A 27 3.22 -12.16 -14.69
CA MET A 27 2.68 -13.38 -15.30
C MET A 27 1.27 -13.69 -14.80
N LEU A 28 0.97 -13.33 -13.55
CA LEU A 28 -0.32 -13.59 -12.90
C LEU A 28 -1.35 -12.53 -13.29
N GLY A 29 -2.54 -12.96 -13.71
CA GLY A 29 -3.66 -12.06 -14.02
C GLY A 29 -4.72 -12.70 -14.92
N ARG A 30 -5.86 -12.01 -15.09
CA ARG A 30 -6.99 -12.49 -15.92
C ARG A 30 -6.62 -12.74 -17.40
N TYR A 31 -5.63 -12.04 -17.92
CA TYR A 31 -5.10 -12.26 -19.27
C TYR A 31 -3.76 -12.98 -19.13
N PRO A 32 -3.67 -14.29 -19.41
CA PRO A 32 -2.42 -15.03 -19.30
C PRO A 32 -1.42 -14.51 -20.35
N ILE A 33 -0.23 -14.13 -19.89
CA ILE A 33 0.88 -13.75 -20.76
C ILE A 33 1.98 -14.79 -20.53
N GLU A 34 2.38 -15.45 -21.60
CA GLU A 34 3.47 -16.42 -21.52
C GLU A 34 4.79 -15.75 -21.11
N PRO A 35 5.61 -16.39 -20.28
CA PRO A 35 6.87 -15.83 -19.84
C PRO A 35 7.78 -15.37 -20.97
N TRP A 36 7.82 -16.12 -22.04
CA TRP A 36 8.62 -15.80 -23.21
C TRP A 36 8.13 -14.53 -23.92
N THR A 37 6.82 -14.44 -24.12
CA THR A 37 6.18 -13.25 -24.69
C THR A 37 6.40 -12.02 -23.83
N LEU A 38 6.34 -12.15 -22.49
CA LEU A 38 6.64 -11.07 -21.55
C LEU A 38 8.05 -10.51 -21.75
N ILE A 39 9.06 -11.41 -21.84
CA ILE A 39 10.46 -11.01 -22.04
C ILE A 39 10.62 -10.28 -23.38
N ARG A 40 10.00 -10.79 -24.45
CA ARG A 40 10.09 -10.20 -25.79
C ARG A 40 9.42 -8.82 -25.84
N VAL A 41 8.24 -8.67 -25.25
CA VAL A 41 7.52 -7.39 -25.17
C VAL A 41 8.31 -6.36 -24.35
N LEU A 42 8.92 -6.75 -23.24
CA LEU A 42 9.78 -5.85 -22.48
C LEU A 42 11.05 -5.48 -23.25
N ALA A 43 11.68 -6.44 -23.93
CA ALA A 43 12.87 -6.23 -24.75
C ALA A 43 12.60 -5.35 -25.98
N SER A 44 11.37 -5.39 -26.52
CA SER A 44 11.00 -4.57 -27.70
C SER A 44 11.10 -3.06 -27.47
N ARG A 45 11.11 -2.62 -26.23
CA ARG A 45 11.32 -1.20 -25.87
C ARG A 45 12.78 -0.75 -25.95
N VAL A 46 13.71 -1.68 -25.96
CA VAL A 46 15.16 -1.42 -25.97
C VAL A 46 15.80 -1.90 -27.28
N ILE A 47 15.29 -2.99 -27.82
CA ILE A 47 15.81 -3.66 -29.04
C ILE A 47 14.68 -3.74 -30.07
N PRO A 48 14.92 -3.43 -31.34
CA PRO A 48 13.91 -3.58 -32.39
C PRO A 48 13.60 -5.08 -32.60
N VAL A 49 12.51 -5.52 -32.00
CA VAL A 49 11.96 -6.89 -32.15
C VAL A 49 10.69 -6.79 -32.97
N THR A 50 10.55 -7.63 -34.00
CA THR A 50 9.30 -7.71 -34.76
C THR A 50 8.19 -8.26 -33.87
N PRO A 51 7.08 -7.50 -33.66
CA PRO A 51 5.99 -7.95 -32.83
C PRO A 51 5.25 -9.12 -33.49
N ASP A 52 5.25 -10.28 -32.86
CA ASP A 52 4.48 -11.48 -33.23
C ASP A 52 3.39 -11.80 -32.20
N TRP A 53 3.11 -10.85 -31.30
CA TRP A 53 2.10 -10.95 -30.24
C TRP A 53 0.92 -10.00 -30.52
N PRO A 54 -0.28 -10.32 -29.98
CA PRO A 54 -1.43 -9.43 -30.08
C PRO A 54 -1.19 -8.06 -29.41
N SER A 55 -1.65 -6.98 -30.02
CA SER A 55 -1.53 -5.61 -29.47
C SER A 55 -2.11 -5.44 -28.08
N GLN A 56 -3.09 -6.28 -27.70
CA GLN A 56 -3.67 -6.32 -26.37
C GLN A 56 -2.63 -6.67 -25.30
N VAL A 57 -1.62 -7.50 -25.62
CA VAL A 57 -0.55 -7.87 -24.68
C VAL A 57 0.24 -6.63 -24.24
N GLU A 58 0.60 -5.77 -25.18
CA GLU A 58 1.29 -4.51 -24.88
C GLU A 58 0.44 -3.59 -24.01
N THR A 59 -0.82 -3.42 -24.38
CA THR A 59 -1.77 -2.59 -23.62
C THR A 59 -1.93 -3.09 -22.19
N VAL A 60 -2.15 -4.40 -22.01
CA VAL A 60 -2.28 -5.00 -20.68
C VAL A 60 -0.99 -4.88 -19.88
N LEU A 61 0.15 -5.09 -20.51
CA LEU A 61 1.44 -5.05 -19.84
C LEU A 61 1.83 -3.63 -19.41
N PHE A 62 1.81 -2.68 -20.34
CA PHE A 62 2.31 -1.33 -20.08
C PHE A 62 1.29 -0.40 -19.42
N ASN A 63 0.01 -0.51 -19.78
CA ASN A 63 -1.02 0.40 -19.28
C ASN A 63 -1.74 -0.11 -18.03
N VAL A 64 -1.67 -1.42 -17.74
CA VAL A 64 -2.36 -2.00 -16.59
C VAL A 64 -1.38 -2.62 -15.59
N ARG A 65 -0.54 -3.58 -16.03
CA ARG A 65 0.31 -4.35 -15.10
C ARG A 65 1.49 -3.55 -14.59
N LEU A 66 2.23 -2.92 -15.49
CA LEU A 66 3.44 -2.18 -15.11
C LEU A 66 3.14 -1.09 -14.07
N PRO A 67 2.15 -0.19 -14.27
CA PRO A 67 1.83 0.82 -13.26
C PRO A 67 1.40 0.18 -11.93
N ARG A 68 0.58 -0.87 -11.96
CA ARG A 68 0.11 -1.54 -10.73
C ARG A 68 1.23 -2.20 -9.95
N VAL A 69 2.14 -2.91 -10.62
CA VAL A 69 3.26 -3.59 -9.96
C VAL A 69 4.24 -2.58 -9.39
N LEU A 70 4.54 -1.50 -10.14
CA LEU A 70 5.39 -0.41 -9.64
C LEU A 70 4.77 0.30 -8.44
N MET A 71 3.49 0.63 -8.50
CA MET A 71 2.79 1.26 -7.38
C MET A 71 2.75 0.36 -6.15
N ALA A 72 2.48 -0.95 -6.33
CA ALA A 72 2.51 -1.90 -5.23
C ALA A 72 3.89 -1.98 -4.56
N ALA A 73 4.97 -2.00 -5.37
CA ALA A 73 6.34 -2.00 -4.87
C ALA A 73 6.67 -0.70 -4.11
N LEU A 74 6.28 0.47 -4.64
CA LEU A 74 6.50 1.77 -3.99
C LEU A 74 5.72 1.90 -2.68
N ILE A 75 4.44 1.49 -2.67
CA ILE A 75 3.61 1.50 -1.47
C ILE A 75 4.21 0.56 -0.41
N GLY A 76 4.58 -0.66 -0.80
CA GLY A 76 5.21 -1.62 0.11
C GLY A 76 6.53 -1.11 0.69
N ALA A 77 7.37 -0.48 -0.12
CA ALA A 77 8.62 0.14 0.32
C ALA A 77 8.36 1.31 1.29
N GLY A 78 7.37 2.16 0.98
CA GLY A 78 6.97 3.26 1.85
C GLY A 78 6.46 2.78 3.21
N LEU A 79 5.58 1.78 3.22
CA LEU A 79 5.06 1.18 4.46
C LEU A 79 6.17 0.50 5.28
N ALA A 80 7.09 -0.21 4.62
CA ALA A 80 8.23 -0.84 5.30
C ALA A 80 9.16 0.19 5.93
N ALA A 81 9.47 1.28 5.22
CA ALA A 81 10.30 2.37 5.72
C ALA A 81 9.62 3.09 6.91
N ALA A 82 8.32 3.40 6.79
CA ALA A 82 7.55 4.00 7.88
C ALA A 82 7.48 3.07 9.09
N GLY A 83 7.25 1.77 8.88
CA GLY A 83 7.25 0.78 9.94
C GLY A 83 8.58 0.71 10.68
N ALA A 84 9.70 0.66 9.95
CA ALA A 84 11.04 0.65 10.54
C ALA A 84 11.32 1.94 11.34
N ALA A 85 10.91 3.10 10.81
CA ALA A 85 11.05 4.38 11.50
C ALA A 85 10.25 4.40 12.81
N TYR A 86 9.00 3.95 12.80
CA TYR A 86 8.17 3.88 13.99
C TYR A 86 8.74 2.91 15.04
N GLN A 87 9.17 1.72 14.63
CA GLN A 87 9.82 0.77 15.55
C GLN A 87 11.07 1.35 16.20
N GLY A 88 11.86 2.14 15.43
CA GLY A 88 13.04 2.83 15.97
C GLY A 88 12.70 3.96 16.94
N ILE A 89 11.73 4.80 16.61
CA ILE A 89 11.31 5.94 17.46
C ILE A 89 10.69 5.45 18.76
N PHE A 90 9.78 4.49 18.67
CA PHE A 90 9.06 3.97 19.86
C PHE A 90 9.83 2.85 20.58
N LYS A 91 10.97 2.42 20.05
CA LYS A 91 11.78 1.28 20.57
C LYS A 91 10.93 0.04 20.86
N ASN A 92 9.94 -0.19 20.01
CA ASN A 92 8.96 -1.27 20.14
C ASN A 92 8.70 -1.93 18.78
N PRO A 93 9.01 -3.23 18.63
CA PRO A 93 8.80 -3.94 17.37
C PRO A 93 7.31 -4.16 17.00
N MET A 94 6.38 -3.92 17.92
CA MET A 94 4.94 -4.10 17.71
C MET A 94 4.27 -2.89 17.03
N VAL A 95 4.97 -1.76 16.91
CA VAL A 95 4.42 -0.55 16.30
C VAL A 95 4.50 -0.63 14.77
N SER A 96 3.39 -0.36 14.11
CA SER A 96 3.30 -0.27 12.65
C SER A 96 2.40 0.90 12.24
N PRO A 97 2.43 1.35 10.98
CA PRO A 97 1.52 2.36 10.47
C PRO A 97 0.04 2.01 10.67
N ASP A 98 -0.32 0.73 10.57
CA ASP A 98 -1.68 0.23 10.76
C ASP A 98 -2.13 0.35 12.21
N VAL A 99 -1.23 0.04 13.18
CA VAL A 99 -1.51 0.20 14.62
C VAL A 99 -1.74 1.66 14.99
N LEU A 100 -1.12 2.61 14.27
CA LEU A 100 -1.32 4.05 14.48
C LEU A 100 -2.55 4.62 13.76
N GLY A 101 -3.33 3.79 13.08
CA GLY A 101 -4.54 4.23 12.39
C GLY A 101 -4.31 5.03 11.11
N ALA A 102 -3.07 5.13 10.62
CA ALA A 102 -2.75 5.89 9.41
C ALA A 102 -3.51 5.35 8.19
N SER A 103 -3.49 4.03 7.99
CA SER A 103 -4.17 3.37 6.87
C SER A 103 -5.70 3.53 6.96
N SER A 104 -6.28 3.41 8.16
CA SER A 104 -7.73 3.57 8.37
C SER A 104 -8.18 5.00 8.12
N GLY A 105 -7.41 5.99 8.60
CA GLY A 105 -7.68 7.41 8.34
C GLY A 105 -7.56 7.77 6.87
N ALA A 106 -6.51 7.29 6.19
CA ALA A 106 -6.34 7.47 4.76
C ALA A 106 -7.44 6.79 3.94
N GLY A 107 -7.83 5.57 4.32
CA GLY A 107 -8.94 4.84 3.70
C GLY A 107 -10.27 5.58 3.83
N PHE A 108 -10.57 6.13 5.01
CA PHE A 108 -11.76 6.96 5.18
C PHE A 108 -11.68 8.24 4.35
N GLY A 109 -10.51 8.89 4.29
CA GLY A 109 -10.30 10.06 3.46
C GLY A 109 -10.53 9.80 1.98
N ALA A 110 -10.02 8.67 1.47
CA ALA A 110 -10.26 8.26 0.10
C ALA A 110 -11.75 7.96 -0.15
N ALA A 111 -12.39 7.20 0.72
CA ALA A 111 -13.82 6.86 0.62
C ALA A 111 -14.70 8.13 0.64
N LEU A 112 -14.41 9.07 1.53
CA LEU A 112 -15.12 10.34 1.61
C LEU A 112 -14.91 11.20 0.35
N GLY A 113 -13.67 11.26 -0.16
CA GLY A 113 -13.38 11.98 -1.40
C GLY A 113 -14.11 11.39 -2.61
N LEU A 114 -14.19 10.08 -2.71
CA LEU A 114 -14.97 9.39 -3.74
C LEU A 114 -16.46 9.62 -3.58
N PHE A 115 -16.96 9.54 -2.35
CA PHE A 115 -18.37 9.81 -2.04
C PHE A 115 -18.79 11.24 -2.44
N LEU A 116 -17.90 12.21 -2.23
CA LEU A 116 -18.10 13.61 -2.63
C LEU A 116 -17.78 13.88 -4.11
N SER A 117 -17.46 12.85 -4.88
CA SER A 117 -17.12 12.93 -6.31
C SER A 117 -15.92 13.87 -6.60
N PHE A 118 -14.95 13.91 -5.71
CA PHE A 118 -13.73 14.69 -5.91
C PHE A 118 -12.89 14.12 -7.05
N SER A 119 -12.07 14.97 -7.68
CA SER A 119 -11.06 14.52 -8.64
C SER A 119 -10.02 13.62 -7.97
N TYR A 120 -9.27 12.86 -8.77
CA TYR A 120 -8.19 11.99 -8.25
C TYR A 120 -7.23 12.71 -7.29
N GLN A 121 -6.86 13.95 -7.61
CA GLN A 121 -5.99 14.76 -6.74
C GLN A 121 -6.69 15.14 -5.43
N GLY A 122 -7.98 15.47 -5.47
CA GLY A 122 -8.77 15.78 -4.27
C GLY A 122 -8.92 14.57 -3.35
N VAL A 123 -9.19 13.38 -3.92
CA VAL A 123 -9.24 12.12 -3.16
C VAL A 123 -7.89 11.84 -2.48
N SER A 124 -6.78 11.97 -3.23
CA SER A 124 -5.44 11.73 -2.69
C SER A 124 -5.08 12.72 -1.58
N PHE A 125 -5.42 14.00 -1.77
CA PHE A 125 -5.18 15.03 -0.75
C PHE A 125 -5.99 14.76 0.52
N LEU A 126 -7.27 14.42 0.39
CA LEU A 126 -8.13 14.13 1.53
C LEU A 126 -7.69 12.88 2.29
N ALA A 127 -7.27 11.83 1.55
CA ALA A 127 -6.67 10.63 2.14
C ALA A 127 -5.40 10.96 2.93
N PHE A 128 -4.53 11.79 2.39
CA PHE A 128 -3.31 12.22 3.07
C PHE A 128 -3.60 13.00 4.36
N VAL A 129 -4.49 13.98 4.28
CA VAL A 129 -4.84 14.83 5.44
C VAL A 129 -5.48 14.00 6.55
N LEU A 130 -6.44 13.12 6.22
CA LEU A 130 -7.12 12.31 7.23
C LEU A 130 -6.24 11.18 7.76
N GLY A 131 -5.35 10.60 6.96
CA GLY A 131 -4.32 9.67 7.44
C GLY A 131 -3.37 10.35 8.45
N LEU A 132 -2.89 11.56 8.14
CA LEU A 132 -2.04 12.33 9.03
C LEU A 132 -2.77 12.76 10.30
N SER A 133 -4.04 13.18 10.20
CA SER A 133 -4.86 13.54 11.35
C SER A 133 -5.11 12.36 12.29
N ALA A 134 -5.28 11.14 11.75
CA ALA A 134 -5.41 9.92 12.53
C ALA A 134 -4.16 9.68 13.40
N VAL A 135 -2.98 9.72 12.78
CA VAL A 135 -1.71 9.59 13.50
C VAL A 135 -1.55 10.69 14.54
N GLY A 136 -1.85 11.94 14.18
CA GLY A 136 -1.81 13.08 15.11
C GLY A 136 -2.72 12.88 16.32
N ALA A 137 -3.95 12.40 16.10
CA ALA A 137 -4.90 12.11 17.18
C ALA A 137 -4.38 11.01 18.11
N VAL A 138 -3.84 9.93 17.55
CA VAL A 138 -3.24 8.82 18.33
C VAL A 138 -2.07 9.33 19.16
N CYS A 139 -1.17 10.13 18.59
CA CYS A 139 -0.05 10.71 19.31
C CYS A 139 -0.50 11.65 20.43
N LEU A 140 -1.52 12.48 20.19
CA LEU A 140 -2.09 13.40 21.19
C LEU A 140 -2.72 12.63 22.36
N ILE A 141 -3.50 11.58 22.08
CA ILE A 141 -4.12 10.74 23.11
C ILE A 141 -3.04 10.02 23.91
N SER A 142 -2.09 9.37 23.22
CA SER A 142 -1.00 8.63 23.86
C SER A 142 -0.12 9.50 24.74
N SER A 143 0.12 10.75 24.37
CA SER A 143 0.92 11.71 25.18
C SER A 143 0.29 12.05 26.53
N ARG A 144 -1.03 11.84 26.68
CA ARG A 144 -1.74 12.06 27.95
C ARG A 144 -1.71 10.83 28.88
N VAL A 145 -1.24 9.67 28.39
CA VAL A 145 -1.11 8.45 29.20
C VAL A 145 0.20 8.46 29.96
N LYS A 146 0.12 8.59 31.28
CA LYS A 146 1.30 8.76 32.15
C LYS A 146 2.04 7.46 32.50
N TYR A 147 1.35 6.32 32.51
CA TYR A 147 1.91 5.07 33.07
C TYR A 147 2.66 4.24 32.02
N ASN A 148 2.08 4.03 30.82
CA ASN A 148 2.72 3.25 29.74
C ASN A 148 2.35 3.86 28.40
N GLN A 149 3.22 4.70 27.88
CA GLN A 149 2.99 5.42 26.64
C GLN A 149 2.82 4.48 25.43
N THR A 150 3.54 3.36 25.41
CA THR A 150 3.44 2.36 24.34
C THR A 150 2.06 1.69 24.32
N LEU A 151 1.55 1.27 25.49
CA LEU A 151 0.20 0.72 25.58
C LEU A 151 -0.85 1.77 25.22
N GLY A 152 -0.68 3.00 25.70
CA GLY A 152 -1.55 4.12 25.33
C GLY A 152 -1.60 4.34 23.81
N LEU A 153 -0.47 4.23 23.14
CA LEU A 153 -0.35 4.41 21.70
C LEU A 153 -1.08 3.30 20.93
N VAL A 154 -0.90 2.03 21.31
CA VAL A 154 -1.56 0.88 20.67
C VAL A 154 -3.07 0.94 20.90
N LEU A 155 -3.53 1.20 22.12
CA LEU A 155 -4.95 1.29 22.44
C LEU A 155 -5.63 2.47 21.73
N ALA A 156 -5.01 3.65 21.76
CA ALA A 156 -5.51 4.82 21.04
C ALA A 156 -5.59 4.56 19.53
N GLY A 157 -4.58 3.91 18.95
CA GLY A 157 -4.54 3.54 17.54
C GLY A 157 -5.68 2.59 17.16
N MET A 158 -5.93 1.56 17.96
CA MET A 158 -7.04 0.64 17.74
C MET A 158 -8.41 1.36 17.82
N MET A 159 -8.58 2.26 18.78
CA MET A 159 -9.82 3.05 18.91
C MET A 159 -10.04 3.96 17.69
N ILE A 160 -9.02 4.70 17.28
CA ILE A 160 -9.08 5.59 16.13
C ILE A 160 -9.32 4.80 14.82
N SER A 161 -8.63 3.66 14.64
CA SER A 161 -8.84 2.78 13.49
C SER A 161 -10.26 2.24 13.43
N SER A 162 -10.82 1.83 14.56
CA SER A 162 -12.20 1.34 14.64
C SER A 162 -13.21 2.44 14.31
N LEU A 163 -12.97 3.68 14.75
CA LEU A 163 -13.82 4.83 14.44
C LEU A 163 -13.83 5.11 12.93
N PHE A 164 -12.67 5.16 12.29
CA PHE A 164 -12.59 5.39 10.84
C PHE A 164 -13.19 4.22 10.05
N THR A 165 -12.98 2.98 10.49
CA THR A 165 -13.59 1.79 9.86
C THR A 165 -15.12 1.83 9.94
N ALA A 166 -15.67 2.23 11.08
CA ALA A 166 -17.10 2.42 11.25
C ALA A 166 -17.62 3.55 10.34
N ALA A 167 -16.88 4.65 10.22
CA ALA A 167 -17.22 5.74 9.32
C ALA A 167 -17.21 5.32 7.84
N VAL A 168 -16.25 4.51 7.39
CA VAL A 168 -16.25 3.93 6.04
C VAL A 168 -17.46 3.02 5.83
N SER A 169 -17.80 2.19 6.83
CA SER A 169 -18.97 1.32 6.76
C SER A 169 -20.27 2.12 6.65
N PHE A 170 -20.36 3.24 7.36
CA PHE A 170 -21.50 4.17 7.26
C PHE A 170 -21.56 4.82 5.86
N LEU A 171 -20.43 5.28 5.31
CA LEU A 171 -20.39 5.81 3.94
C LEU A 171 -20.87 4.78 2.91
N LYS A 172 -20.46 3.52 3.05
CA LYS A 172 -20.92 2.44 2.16
C LYS A 172 -22.42 2.19 2.26
N LEU A 173 -23.02 2.36 3.44
CA LEU A 173 -24.47 2.20 3.61
C LEU A 173 -25.25 3.32 2.91
N VAL A 174 -24.73 4.54 2.89
CA VAL A 174 -25.39 5.73 2.30
C VAL A 174 -25.03 5.90 0.83
N ALA A 175 -23.97 5.25 0.35
CA ALA A 175 -23.50 5.36 -1.02
C ALA A 175 -24.48 4.74 -2.03
N ASP A 176 -24.59 5.38 -3.20
CA ASP A 176 -25.41 4.86 -4.30
C ASP A 176 -24.86 3.49 -4.77
N PRO A 177 -25.72 2.44 -4.79
CA PRO A 177 -25.31 1.10 -5.18
C PRO A 177 -24.73 0.99 -6.59
N ASN A 178 -25.14 1.86 -7.51
CA ASN A 178 -24.78 1.76 -8.91
C ASN A 178 -23.55 2.61 -9.29
N ASN A 179 -23.34 3.73 -8.63
CA ASN A 179 -22.31 4.69 -9.03
C ASN A 179 -21.16 4.80 -8.02
N THR A 180 -21.46 4.92 -6.74
CA THR A 180 -20.45 5.25 -5.73
C THR A 180 -19.95 4.02 -4.97
N LEU A 181 -20.84 3.06 -4.67
CA LEU A 181 -20.49 1.87 -3.89
C LEU A 181 -19.40 0.99 -4.55
N PRO A 182 -19.41 0.76 -5.88
CA PRO A 182 -18.39 -0.08 -6.52
C PRO A 182 -16.99 0.53 -6.49
N VAL A 183 -16.85 1.81 -6.19
CA VAL A 183 -15.57 2.56 -6.19
C VAL A 183 -15.01 2.73 -4.77
N ILE A 184 -15.85 2.70 -3.73
CA ILE A 184 -15.49 2.75 -2.31
C ILE A 184 -15.21 1.34 -1.77
#